data_63dc0d44736a3f96a39a961a605f842b
#
_entry.id   63dc0d44736a3f96a39a961a605f842b
#
_cell.length_a   1.000
_cell.length_b   1.000
_cell.length_c   1.000
_cell.angle_alpha   90.00
_cell.angle_beta   90.00
_cell.angle_gamma   90.00
#
_symmetry.space_group_name_H-M   'P 1'
#
loop_
_entity.id
_entity.type
_entity.pdbx_description
1 polymer ?
#
loop_
_entity_poly.entity_id
_entity_poly.type
_entity_poly.pdbx_seq_one_letter_code
_entity_poly.pdbx_strand_id
1 'polypeptide(L)'
;MKRNKLRYILLSMVALFSLSACEIETHDNDKLDGFWHLERVDTIATGGVCDMSKEFVFWSVQSMFVEVSERSQVGENKYIFSFSHRYGKLMLFDARLSDRRKDDPEVKDSTVLQPYGISKLRETFEVMQLTGSKMQLKSETLLLVFRKF
;
A
#
# COMPACT_ATOMS: atom_id res chain seq x y z
N MET A 1 -29.92 -5.86 -53.47
CA MET A 1 -29.57 -6.82 -52.40
C MET A 1 -28.12 -6.77 -51.92
N LYS A 2 -27.13 -6.48 -52.75
CA LYS A 2 -25.71 -6.40 -52.33
C LYS A 2 -25.37 -5.17 -51.44
N ARG A 3 -26.01 -4.00 -51.64
CA ARG A 3 -25.75 -2.76 -50.89
C ARG A 3 -26.14 -2.87 -49.38
N ASN A 4 -27.19 -3.61 -49.08
CA ASN A 4 -27.62 -3.74 -47.67
C ASN A 4 -26.74 -4.71 -46.87
N LYS A 5 -26.22 -5.76 -47.50
CA LYS A 5 -25.28 -6.69 -46.83
C LYS A 5 -23.97 -5.99 -46.47
N LEU A 6 -23.47 -5.08 -47.30
CA LEU A 6 -22.26 -4.32 -47.01
C LEU A 6 -22.46 -3.35 -45.82
N ARG A 7 -23.67 -2.75 -45.70
CA ARG A 7 -24.02 -1.88 -44.56
C ARG A 7 -24.07 -2.65 -43.25
N TYR A 8 -24.60 -3.87 -43.22
CA TYR A 8 -24.63 -4.71 -42.03
C TYR A 8 -23.25 -5.24 -41.62
N ILE A 9 -22.39 -5.51 -42.58
CA ILE A 9 -20.98 -5.91 -42.32
C ILE A 9 -20.21 -4.71 -41.73
N LEU A 10 -20.38 -3.50 -42.25
CA LEU A 10 -19.76 -2.29 -41.71
C LEU A 10 -20.29 -1.96 -40.30
N LEU A 11 -21.59 -2.10 -40.04
CA LEU A 11 -22.16 -1.91 -38.71
C LEU A 11 -21.67 -2.97 -37.69
N SER A 12 -21.54 -4.23 -38.11
CA SER A 12 -21.01 -5.28 -37.22
C SER A 12 -19.53 -5.09 -36.91
N MET A 13 -18.75 -4.56 -37.86
CA MET A 13 -17.34 -4.29 -37.67
C MET A 13 -17.09 -3.10 -36.73
N VAL A 14 -17.93 -2.07 -36.78
CA VAL A 14 -17.88 -0.94 -35.83
C VAL A 14 -18.28 -1.37 -34.41
N ALA A 15 -19.25 -2.29 -34.26
CA ALA A 15 -19.66 -2.81 -32.97
C ALA A 15 -18.58 -3.70 -32.29
N LEU A 16 -17.73 -4.36 -33.06
CA LEU A 16 -16.62 -5.17 -32.56
C LEU A 16 -15.42 -4.33 -32.06
N PHE A 17 -15.24 -3.10 -32.57
CA PHE A 17 -14.18 -2.19 -32.13
C PHE A 17 -14.52 -1.41 -30.85
N SER A 18 -15.78 -1.37 -30.43
CA SER A 18 -16.20 -0.65 -29.22
C SER A 18 -16.08 -1.47 -27.93
N LEU A 19 -15.65 -2.73 -28.00
CA LEU A 19 -15.47 -3.59 -26.82
C LEU A 19 -14.03 -3.65 -26.28
N SER A 20 -13.08 -2.95 -26.90
CA SER A 20 -11.67 -3.01 -26.51
C SER A 20 -11.15 -1.75 -25.79
N ALA A 21 -12.01 -0.91 -25.23
CA ALA A 21 -11.58 0.32 -24.59
C ALA A 21 -12.09 0.43 -23.16
N CYS A 22 -11.65 -0.46 -22.30
CA CYS A 22 -11.51 -0.23 -20.86
C CYS A 22 -10.53 -1.25 -20.34
N GLU A 23 -9.24 -1.08 -20.61
CA GLU A 23 -8.23 -1.53 -19.67
C GLU A 23 -8.33 -0.59 -18.48
N ILE A 24 -9.10 -1.00 -17.47
CA ILE A 24 -8.92 -0.46 -16.14
C ILE A 24 -7.52 -0.95 -15.75
N GLU A 25 -6.53 -0.07 -15.76
CA GLU A 25 -5.24 -0.32 -15.11
C GLU A 25 -5.54 -0.51 -13.62
N THR A 26 -5.89 -1.73 -13.26
CA THR A 26 -5.88 -2.16 -11.87
C THR A 26 -4.40 -2.32 -11.52
N HIS A 27 -3.85 -1.40 -10.75
CA HIS A 27 -2.56 -1.57 -10.11
C HIS A 27 -2.75 -2.68 -9.07
N ASP A 28 -2.55 -3.90 -9.52
CA ASP A 28 -2.59 -5.09 -8.69
C ASP A 28 -1.19 -5.32 -8.12
N ASN A 29 -1.05 -5.16 -6.81
CA ASN A 29 0.20 -5.41 -6.10
C ASN A 29 0.27 -6.86 -5.58
N ASP A 30 -0.57 -7.75 -6.12
CA ASP A 30 -0.66 -9.17 -5.78
C ASP A 30 -0.92 -9.35 -4.26
N LYS A 31 -0.08 -10.11 -3.60
CA LYS A 31 -0.22 -10.44 -2.18
C LYS A 31 -0.01 -9.25 -1.26
N LEU A 32 0.66 -8.18 -1.74
CA LEU A 32 0.93 -6.98 -0.95
C LEU A 32 -0.34 -6.18 -0.68
N ASP A 33 -1.29 -6.14 -1.63
CA ASP A 33 -2.57 -5.45 -1.44
C ASP A 33 -3.32 -6.02 -0.24
N GLY A 34 -3.89 -5.14 0.56
CA GLY A 34 -4.75 -5.51 1.67
C GLY A 34 -4.53 -4.69 2.94
N PHE A 35 -5.15 -5.15 4.00
CA PHE A 35 -5.15 -4.53 5.31
C PHE A 35 -4.30 -5.37 6.28
N TRP A 36 -3.17 -4.79 6.73
CA TRP A 36 -2.13 -5.48 7.49
C TRP A 36 -2.05 -4.95 8.91
N HIS A 37 -2.26 -5.82 9.89
CA HIS A 37 -2.05 -5.51 11.31
C HIS A 37 -0.59 -5.69 11.67
N LEU A 38 0.05 -4.66 12.24
CA LEU A 38 1.40 -4.74 12.78
C LEU A 38 1.36 -5.47 14.12
N GLU A 39 1.89 -6.69 14.16
CA GLU A 39 1.82 -7.55 15.36
C GLU A 39 3.09 -7.50 16.22
N ARG A 40 4.25 -7.21 15.59
CA ARG A 40 5.51 -7.18 16.29
C ARG A 40 6.53 -6.29 15.59
N VAL A 41 7.35 -5.63 16.40
CA VAL A 41 8.51 -4.84 15.97
C VAL A 41 9.74 -5.33 16.73
N ASP A 42 10.74 -5.83 15.99
CA ASP A 42 12.02 -6.25 16.56
C ASP A 42 13.08 -5.21 16.21
N THR A 43 13.89 -4.80 17.19
CA THR A 43 15.04 -3.90 16.99
C THR A 43 16.27 -4.74 16.67
N ILE A 44 16.84 -4.56 15.49
CA ILE A 44 17.95 -5.40 14.98
C ILE A 44 19.20 -5.26 15.83
N ALA A 45 19.57 -4.04 16.22
CA ALA A 45 20.82 -3.78 16.95
C ALA A 45 20.83 -4.36 18.36
N THR A 46 19.70 -4.41 19.04
CA THR A 46 19.59 -4.82 20.45
C THR A 46 18.92 -6.17 20.65
N GLY A 47 18.25 -6.68 19.62
CA GLY A 47 17.36 -7.86 19.73
C GLY A 47 16.11 -7.59 20.57
N GLY A 48 15.80 -6.34 20.85
CA GLY A 48 14.57 -5.94 21.56
C GLY A 48 13.33 -6.31 20.74
N VAL A 49 12.31 -6.83 21.43
CA VAL A 49 11.03 -7.25 20.83
C VAL A 49 9.91 -6.44 21.45
N CYS A 50 9.11 -5.77 20.62
CA CYS A 50 7.90 -5.08 21.02
C CYS A 50 6.68 -5.84 20.47
N ASP A 51 5.86 -6.37 21.37
CA ASP A 51 4.58 -7.00 21.02
C ASP A 51 3.53 -5.92 20.74
N MET A 52 3.09 -5.84 19.50
CA MET A 52 2.08 -4.89 19.00
C MET A 52 0.71 -5.56 18.77
N SER A 53 0.57 -6.83 19.12
CA SER A 53 -0.62 -7.63 18.80
C SER A 53 -1.92 -7.10 19.43
N LYS A 54 -1.81 -6.29 20.49
CA LYS A 54 -2.92 -5.62 21.16
C LYS A 54 -3.09 -4.16 20.76
N GLU A 55 -2.15 -3.62 20.00
CA GLU A 55 -2.19 -2.26 19.48
C GLU A 55 -2.94 -2.23 18.15
N PHE A 56 -3.64 -1.14 17.89
CA PHE A 56 -4.43 -0.98 16.65
C PHE A 56 -3.64 -0.22 15.60
N VAL A 57 -2.49 -0.77 15.21
CA VAL A 57 -1.62 -0.21 14.18
C VAL A 57 -1.75 -1.01 12.91
N PHE A 58 -2.13 -0.34 11.82
CA PHE A 58 -2.43 -0.98 10.54
C PHE A 58 -1.73 -0.28 9.38
N TRP A 59 -1.37 -1.10 8.39
CA TRP A 59 -0.96 -0.65 7.06
C TRP A 59 -1.99 -1.12 6.05
N SER A 60 -2.60 -0.20 5.32
CA SER A 60 -3.51 -0.50 4.20
C SER A 60 -2.77 -0.25 2.90
N VAL A 61 -2.60 -1.28 2.10
CA VAL A 61 -1.95 -1.20 0.78
C VAL A 61 -3.00 -1.32 -0.28
N GLN A 62 -3.11 -0.29 -1.12
CA GLN A 62 -4.07 -0.27 -2.22
C GLN A 62 -3.56 0.63 -3.36
N SER A 63 -3.63 0.13 -4.58
CA SER A 63 -3.21 0.86 -5.78
C SER A 63 -1.74 1.30 -5.72
N MET A 64 -1.47 2.59 -5.57
CA MET A 64 -0.13 3.18 -5.50
C MET A 64 0.21 3.73 -4.12
N PHE A 65 -0.64 3.45 -3.10
CA PHE A 65 -0.53 4.07 -1.79
C PHE A 65 -0.46 3.02 -0.67
N VAL A 66 0.30 3.37 0.35
CA VAL A 66 0.24 2.74 1.67
C VAL A 66 -0.30 3.77 2.64
N GLU A 67 -1.43 3.49 3.26
CA GLU A 67 -1.93 4.26 4.40
C GLU A 67 -1.53 3.54 5.69
N VAL A 68 -0.88 4.24 6.60
CA VAL A 68 -0.61 3.75 7.95
C VAL A 68 -1.54 4.46 8.92
N SER A 69 -2.13 3.71 9.83
CA SER A 69 -3.08 4.24 10.79
C SER A 69 -2.87 3.65 12.18
N GLU A 70 -3.10 4.48 13.19
CA GLU A 70 -3.20 4.08 14.58
C GLU A 70 -4.55 4.53 15.12
N ARG A 71 -5.32 3.59 15.63
CA ARG A 71 -6.58 3.89 16.29
C ARG A 71 -6.37 3.90 17.81
N SER A 72 -6.51 5.06 18.41
CA SER A 72 -6.48 5.24 19.85
C SER A 72 -7.84 5.75 20.37
N GLN A 73 -8.01 5.79 21.71
CA GLN A 73 -9.20 6.36 22.33
C GLN A 73 -9.34 7.88 22.10
N VAL A 74 -8.25 8.55 21.72
CA VAL A 74 -8.18 10.01 21.52
C VAL A 74 -8.46 10.41 20.07
N GLY A 75 -8.39 9.46 19.14
CA GLY A 75 -8.59 9.72 17.71
C GLY A 75 -7.83 8.74 16.82
N GLU A 76 -7.85 9.02 15.55
CA GLU A 76 -7.17 8.23 14.54
C GLU A 76 -6.15 9.11 13.80
N ASN A 77 -4.87 8.75 13.90
CA ASN A 77 -3.83 9.37 13.10
C ASN A 77 -3.57 8.51 11.87
N LYS A 78 -3.54 9.15 10.70
CA LYS A 78 -3.31 8.49 9.42
C LYS A 78 -2.26 9.21 8.62
N TYR A 79 -1.37 8.45 8.02
CA TYR A 79 -0.38 8.97 7.07
C TYR A 79 -0.43 8.16 5.79
N ILE A 80 -0.24 8.81 4.67
CA ILE A 80 -0.25 8.21 3.34
C ILE A 80 1.13 8.32 2.73
N PHE A 81 1.58 7.24 2.11
CA PHE A 81 2.83 7.17 1.36
C PHE A 81 2.56 6.74 -0.07
N SER A 82 3.30 7.27 -1.00
CA SER A 82 3.56 6.58 -2.25
C SER A 82 4.55 5.45 -2.02
N PHE A 83 4.49 4.37 -2.80
CA PHE A 83 5.43 3.28 -2.67
C PHE A 83 5.90 2.71 -4.01
N SER A 84 6.99 1.97 -3.95
CA SER A 84 7.48 1.11 -5.02
C SER A 84 7.83 -0.25 -4.45
N HIS A 85 7.27 -1.32 -5.05
CA HIS A 85 7.59 -2.71 -4.70
C HIS A 85 8.27 -3.39 -5.88
N ARG A 86 9.60 -3.54 -5.81
CA ARG A 86 10.42 -4.14 -6.88
C ARG A 86 11.61 -4.90 -6.30
N TYR A 87 11.96 -6.01 -6.93
CA TYR A 87 13.16 -6.79 -6.60
C TYR A 87 13.25 -7.18 -5.12
N GLY A 88 12.11 -7.56 -4.51
CA GLY A 88 12.05 -7.94 -3.09
C GLY A 88 12.23 -6.78 -2.12
N LYS A 89 12.08 -5.54 -2.58
CA LYS A 89 12.16 -4.34 -1.76
C LYS A 89 10.87 -3.53 -1.84
N LEU A 90 10.40 -3.06 -0.70
CA LEU A 90 9.31 -2.10 -0.57
C LEU A 90 9.91 -0.76 -0.15
N MET A 91 9.79 0.27 -0.98
CA MET A 91 10.23 1.62 -0.67
C MET A 91 9.02 2.52 -0.47
N LEU A 92 8.95 3.17 0.69
CA LEU A 92 7.96 4.20 1.01
C LEU A 92 8.57 5.59 0.81
N PHE A 93 7.82 6.52 0.24
CA PHE A 93 8.23 7.91 0.01
C PHE A 93 7.01 8.84 -0.08
N ASP A 94 7.23 10.15 -0.11
CA ASP A 94 6.19 11.18 -0.18
C ASP A 94 5.17 11.06 0.95
N ALA A 95 5.67 11.06 2.20
CA ALA A 95 4.84 10.95 3.40
C ALA A 95 3.93 12.17 3.57
N ARG A 96 2.62 11.95 3.71
CA ARG A 96 1.61 12.98 3.92
C ARG A 96 0.69 12.64 5.09
N LEU A 97 0.29 13.67 5.84
CA LEU A 97 -0.79 13.51 6.79
C LEU A 97 -2.12 13.39 6.02
N SER A 98 -2.90 12.34 6.30
CA SER A 98 -4.23 12.16 5.71
C SER A 98 -5.24 13.12 6.34
N ASP A 99 -5.24 14.37 5.88
CA ASP A 99 -6.22 15.40 6.26
C ASP A 99 -6.65 16.20 5.03
N ARG A 100 -7.68 15.70 4.35
CA ARG A 100 -8.22 16.31 3.12
C ARG A 100 -8.68 17.76 3.30
N ARG A 101 -9.04 18.17 4.52
CA ARG A 101 -9.41 19.56 4.80
C ARG A 101 -8.23 20.51 4.72
N LYS A 102 -7.00 19.97 4.83
CA LYS A 102 -5.74 20.70 4.75
C LYS A 102 -4.92 20.32 3.52
N ASP A 103 -5.54 19.65 2.53
CA ASP A 103 -4.88 19.22 1.30
C ASP A 103 -3.71 18.26 1.55
N ASP A 104 -3.90 17.30 2.47
CA ASP A 104 -2.94 16.25 2.82
C ASP A 104 -1.48 16.78 2.92
N PRO A 105 -1.17 17.59 3.95
CA PRO A 105 0.12 18.27 4.05
C PRO A 105 1.28 17.29 4.17
N GLU A 106 2.41 17.66 3.58
CA GLU A 106 3.66 16.90 3.65
C GLU A 106 4.14 16.73 5.09
N VAL A 107 4.55 15.51 5.45
CA VAL A 107 5.20 15.22 6.72
C VAL A 107 6.67 15.61 6.63
N LYS A 108 7.14 16.45 7.56
CA LYS A 108 8.52 16.93 7.62
C LYS A 108 9.33 16.32 8.75
N ASP A 109 8.67 15.80 9.76
CA ASP A 109 9.28 15.17 10.94
C ASP A 109 8.97 13.67 10.95
N SER A 110 10.00 12.84 10.77
CA SER A 110 9.84 11.39 10.75
C SER A 110 9.50 10.78 12.12
N THR A 111 9.64 11.52 13.21
CA THR A 111 9.34 10.99 14.56
C THR A 111 7.87 10.61 14.72
N VAL A 112 6.96 11.29 14.01
CA VAL A 112 5.53 10.98 14.02
C VAL A 112 5.20 9.64 13.34
N LEU A 113 6.14 9.07 12.60
CA LEU A 113 5.99 7.81 11.88
C LEU A 113 6.50 6.59 12.67
N GLN A 114 7.24 6.82 13.75
CA GLN A 114 7.84 5.75 14.56
C GLN A 114 6.81 4.75 15.12
N PRO A 115 5.60 5.16 15.56
CA PRO A 115 4.58 4.21 16.03
C PRO A 115 4.18 3.17 14.98
N TYR A 116 4.38 3.47 13.71
CA TYR A 116 4.05 2.60 12.58
C TYR A 116 5.22 1.72 12.13
N GLY A 117 6.37 1.79 12.83
CA GLY A 117 7.59 1.06 12.45
C GLY A 117 8.39 1.73 11.33
N ILE A 118 8.17 3.02 11.08
CA ILE A 118 8.83 3.80 10.04
C ILE A 118 9.75 4.82 10.69
N SER A 119 11.04 4.81 10.34
CA SER A 119 12.08 5.63 10.97
C SER A 119 12.47 6.85 10.13
N LYS A 120 12.21 6.82 8.83
CA LYS A 120 12.64 7.84 7.86
C LYS A 120 11.47 8.27 6.98
N LEU A 121 11.48 9.52 6.49
CA LEU A 121 10.48 10.04 5.53
C LEU A 121 10.52 9.29 4.18
N ARG A 122 11.68 8.76 3.83
CA ARG A 122 11.88 7.80 2.74
C ARG A 122 12.57 6.58 3.32
N GLU A 123 11.88 5.45 3.33
CA GLU A 123 12.38 4.22 3.93
C GLU A 123 12.26 3.04 2.98
N THR A 124 13.29 2.20 2.98
CA THR A 124 13.32 0.99 2.16
C THR A 124 13.35 -0.23 3.08
N PHE A 125 12.45 -1.16 2.81
CA PHE A 125 12.37 -2.45 3.49
C PHE A 125 12.74 -3.57 2.52
N GLU A 126 13.50 -4.55 3.01
CA GLU A 126 13.58 -5.87 2.38
C GLU A 126 12.31 -6.65 2.72
N VAL A 127 11.67 -7.25 1.72
CA VAL A 127 10.51 -8.12 1.91
C VAL A 127 11.01 -9.52 2.24
N MET A 128 11.11 -9.82 3.55
CA MET A 128 11.60 -11.11 4.05
C MET A 128 10.59 -12.23 3.86
N GLN A 129 9.30 -11.89 3.95
CA GLN A 129 8.18 -12.80 3.74
C GLN A 129 6.98 -12.02 3.21
N LEU A 130 6.29 -12.58 2.22
CA LEU A 130 5.02 -12.08 1.73
C LEU A 130 4.16 -13.24 1.25
N THR A 131 3.12 -13.54 2.01
CA THR A 131 2.12 -14.57 1.72
C THR A 131 0.72 -13.95 1.70
N GLY A 132 -0.31 -14.75 1.43
CA GLY A 132 -1.70 -14.27 1.52
C GLY A 132 -2.13 -13.82 2.92
N SER A 133 -1.38 -14.15 3.99
CA SER A 133 -1.77 -13.87 5.38
C SER A 133 -0.67 -13.29 6.25
N LYS A 134 0.60 -13.35 5.83
CA LYS A 134 1.76 -12.91 6.61
C LYS A 134 2.70 -12.07 5.76
N MET A 135 3.23 -11.00 6.37
CA MET A 135 4.26 -10.15 5.78
C MET A 135 5.33 -9.86 6.83
N GLN A 136 6.60 -9.90 6.41
CA GLN A 136 7.74 -9.47 7.20
C GLN A 136 8.57 -8.50 6.38
N LEU A 137 8.80 -7.32 6.95
CA LEU A 137 9.56 -6.24 6.34
C LEU A 137 10.76 -5.90 7.23
N LYS A 138 11.95 -5.86 6.64
CA LYS A 138 13.19 -5.53 7.33
C LYS A 138 13.75 -4.22 6.82
N SER A 139 13.86 -3.22 7.70
CA SER A 139 14.60 -1.99 7.43
C SER A 139 16.05 -2.11 7.92
N GLU A 140 16.78 -1.02 7.90
CA GLU A 140 18.13 -0.96 8.46
C GLU A 140 18.16 -1.24 9.97
N THR A 141 17.12 -0.87 10.70
CA THR A 141 17.08 -0.91 12.17
C THR A 141 16.01 -1.82 12.75
N LEU A 142 14.95 -2.13 12.00
CA LEU A 142 13.77 -2.82 12.48
C LEU A 142 13.40 -4.02 11.60
N LEU A 143 12.83 -5.05 12.24
CA LEU A 143 12.06 -6.09 11.58
C LEU A 143 10.61 -5.97 12.01
N LEU A 144 9.74 -5.76 11.04
CA LEU A 144 8.29 -5.61 11.23
C LEU A 144 7.59 -6.91 10.84
N VAL A 145 6.70 -7.38 11.69
CA VAL A 145 5.90 -8.59 11.46
C VAL A 145 4.43 -8.24 11.40
N PHE A 146 3.79 -8.60 10.31
CA PHE A 146 2.39 -8.32 10.05
C PHE A 146 1.58 -9.57 9.82
N ARG A 147 0.30 -9.49 10.17
CA ARG A 147 -0.74 -10.43 9.78
C ARG A 147 -1.80 -9.70 8.94
N LYS A 148 -2.25 -10.32 7.87
CA LYS A 148 -3.38 -9.79 7.09
C LYS A 148 -4.66 -9.91 7.90
N PHE A 149 -5.41 -8.83 7.91
CA PHE A 149 -6.67 -8.72 8.66
C PHE A 149 -7.86 -9.14 7.80
#